data_01c6d642042ae3fc800d1a56deb48339
#
_entry.id   01c6d642042ae3fc800d1a56deb48339
#
_cell.length_a   1.000
_cell.length_b   1.000
_cell.length_c   1.000
_cell.angle_alpha   90.00
_cell.angle_beta   90.00
_cell.angle_gamma   90.00
#
_symmetry.space_group_name_H-M   'P 1'
#
loop_
_entity.id
_entity.type
_entity.pdbx_description
1 polymer ?
#
loop_
_entity_poly.entity_id
_entity_poly.type
_entity_poly.pdbx_seq_one_letter_code
_entity_poly.pdbx_strand_id
1 'polypeptide(L)'
;MVSNEIFENLRLELRRGSLALAVLAELKTERYGYTLRKSLAEKGMAIDESTLYPLLRRLESQGLLVSEWRTEEKRDKRFYRLAPSGKLILKPLLEEWRSINAALDGILEEK
;
A
#
# COMPACT_ATOMS: atom_id res chain seq x y z
N MET A 1 -23.62 -20.17 8.49
CA MET A 1 -22.26 -20.31 7.95
C MET A 1 -22.02 -19.27 6.86
N VAL A 2 -20.92 -18.57 6.93
CA VAL A 2 -20.58 -17.55 5.93
C VAL A 2 -19.86 -18.21 4.76
N SER A 3 -20.24 -17.85 3.53
CA SER A 3 -19.56 -18.36 2.34
C SER A 3 -18.15 -17.78 2.24
N ASN A 4 -17.25 -18.54 1.62
CA ASN A 4 -15.88 -18.08 1.39
C ASN A 4 -15.85 -16.80 0.54
N GLU A 5 -16.78 -16.69 -0.40
CA GLU A 5 -16.86 -15.55 -1.28
C GLU A 5 -17.18 -14.26 -0.50
N ILE A 6 -18.12 -14.31 0.41
CA ILE A 6 -18.47 -13.16 1.24
C ILE A 6 -17.28 -12.77 2.10
N PHE A 7 -16.64 -13.74 2.76
CA PHE A 7 -15.47 -13.46 3.59
C PHE A 7 -14.34 -12.84 2.78
N GLU A 8 -14.05 -13.39 1.59
CA GLU A 8 -12.97 -12.85 0.76
C GLU A 8 -13.24 -11.43 0.31
N ASN A 9 -14.49 -11.11 -0.02
CA ASN A 9 -14.85 -9.75 -0.42
C ASN A 9 -14.68 -8.76 0.72
N LEU A 10 -15.10 -9.13 1.93
CA LEU A 10 -14.93 -8.28 3.11
C LEU A 10 -13.46 -8.15 3.51
N ARG A 11 -12.70 -9.23 3.36
CA ARG A 11 -11.27 -9.23 3.65
C ARG A 11 -10.54 -8.24 2.73
N LEU A 12 -10.87 -8.25 1.42
CA LEU A 12 -10.27 -7.34 0.47
C LEU A 12 -10.67 -5.89 0.76
N GLU A 13 -11.93 -5.68 1.11
CA GLU A 13 -12.40 -4.35 1.49
C GLU A 13 -11.65 -3.83 2.73
N LEU A 14 -11.47 -4.70 3.72
CA LEU A 14 -10.75 -4.36 4.94
C LEU A 14 -9.30 -3.97 4.65
N ARG A 15 -8.66 -4.63 3.70
CA ARG A 15 -7.26 -4.39 3.38
C ARG A 15 -7.03 -3.19 2.45
N ARG A 16 -8.06 -2.75 1.75
CA ARG A 16 -7.90 -1.73 0.70
C ARG A 16 -7.21 -0.46 1.16
N GLY A 17 -7.66 0.11 2.27
CA GLY A 17 -7.07 1.34 2.78
C GLY A 17 -5.65 1.14 3.30
N SER A 18 -5.40 0.02 3.97
CA SER A 18 -4.08 -0.25 4.52
C SER A 18 -3.04 -0.53 3.42
N LEU A 19 -3.47 -0.99 2.24
CA LEU A 19 -2.54 -1.20 1.13
C LEU A 19 -1.93 0.12 0.66
N ALA A 20 -2.74 1.18 0.56
CA ALA A 20 -2.22 2.48 0.18
C ALA A 20 -1.16 2.97 1.17
N LEU A 21 -1.46 2.84 2.46
CA LEU A 21 -0.51 3.21 3.52
C LEU A 21 0.77 2.38 3.44
N ALA A 22 0.63 1.06 3.25
CA ALA A 22 1.78 0.17 3.16
C ALA A 22 2.68 0.51 1.97
N VAL A 23 2.09 0.80 0.82
CA VAL A 23 2.84 1.16 -0.39
C VAL A 23 3.59 2.48 -0.17
N LEU A 24 2.93 3.48 0.39
CA LEU A 24 3.59 4.75 0.68
C LEU A 24 4.75 4.55 1.65
N ALA A 25 4.55 3.76 2.70
CA ALA A 25 5.60 3.51 3.69
C ALA A 25 6.80 2.77 3.08
N GLU A 26 6.53 1.76 2.24
CA GLU A 26 7.61 1.01 1.60
C GLU A 26 8.40 1.86 0.61
N LEU A 27 7.77 2.85 0.02
CA LEU A 27 8.42 3.71 -0.97
C LEU A 27 9.16 4.90 -0.36
N LYS A 28 9.38 4.88 0.95
CA LYS A 28 10.43 5.72 1.55
C LYS A 28 11.78 5.31 0.99
N THR A 29 11.92 4.08 0.55
CA THR A 29 13.06 3.54 -0.18
C THR A 29 12.62 3.30 -1.62
N GLU A 30 13.40 3.79 -2.57
CA GLU A 30 13.07 3.60 -3.99
C GLU A 30 13.01 2.12 -4.36
N ARG A 31 11.96 1.72 -5.10
CA ARG A 31 11.77 0.34 -5.53
C ARG A 31 11.06 0.31 -6.87
N TYR A 32 11.27 -0.77 -7.63
CA TYR A 32 10.42 -1.03 -8.79
C TYR A 32 9.40 -2.12 -8.42
N GLY A 33 8.45 -2.36 -9.34
CA GLY A 33 7.29 -3.20 -9.03
C GLY A 33 7.60 -4.53 -8.38
N TYR A 34 8.56 -5.28 -8.95
CA TYR A 34 8.91 -6.59 -8.41
C TYR A 34 9.46 -6.50 -6.98
N THR A 35 10.42 -5.59 -6.74
CA THR A 35 11.01 -5.47 -5.41
C THR A 35 10.03 -4.93 -4.38
N LEU A 36 9.11 -4.07 -4.81
CA LEU A 36 8.05 -3.59 -3.94
C LEU A 36 7.12 -4.72 -3.53
N ARG A 37 6.65 -5.52 -4.49
CA ARG A 37 5.78 -6.65 -4.20
C ARG A 37 6.46 -7.67 -3.29
N LYS A 38 7.73 -7.94 -3.56
CA LYS A 38 8.51 -8.88 -2.75
C LYS A 38 8.63 -8.41 -1.31
N SER A 39 8.97 -7.13 -1.12
CA SER A 39 9.10 -6.55 0.21
C SER A 39 7.79 -6.59 0.98
N LEU A 40 6.68 -6.21 0.31
CA LEU A 40 5.37 -6.24 0.94
C LEU A 40 4.97 -7.66 1.35
N ALA A 41 5.21 -8.64 0.47
CA ALA A 41 4.88 -10.03 0.76
C ALA A 41 5.68 -10.55 1.95
N GLU A 42 6.97 -10.22 2.03
CA GLU A 42 7.83 -10.63 3.14
C GLU A 42 7.34 -10.06 4.48
N LYS A 43 6.64 -8.93 4.43
CA LYS A 43 6.10 -8.27 5.63
C LYS A 43 4.64 -8.58 5.88
N GLY A 44 4.10 -9.55 5.17
CA GLY A 44 2.73 -10.01 5.40
C GLY A 44 1.65 -9.30 4.58
N MET A 45 2.03 -8.47 3.61
CA MET A 45 1.10 -7.70 2.79
C MET A 45 1.21 -8.11 1.33
N ALA A 46 1.01 -9.39 1.04
CA ALA A 46 1.04 -9.89 -0.33
C ALA A 46 -0.04 -9.18 -1.16
N ILE A 47 0.33 -8.75 -2.36
CA ILE A 47 -0.55 -8.03 -3.26
C ILE A 47 -0.21 -8.44 -4.69
N ASP A 48 -1.22 -8.64 -5.53
CA ASP A 48 -0.98 -9.02 -6.90
C ASP A 48 -0.76 -7.79 -7.80
N GLU A 49 -0.24 -8.06 -8.99
CA GLU A 49 0.07 -6.97 -9.94
C GLU A 49 -1.18 -6.21 -10.36
N SER A 50 -2.29 -6.92 -10.52
CA SER A 50 -3.53 -6.28 -10.98
C SER A 50 -4.08 -5.28 -9.98
N THR A 51 -3.71 -5.40 -8.70
CA THR A 51 -4.10 -4.46 -7.66
C THR A 51 -3.02 -3.39 -7.45
N LEU A 52 -1.75 -3.79 -7.47
CA LEU A 52 -0.66 -2.89 -7.17
C LEU A 52 -0.46 -1.80 -8.22
N TYR A 53 -0.39 -2.16 -9.50
CA TYR A 53 -0.07 -1.17 -10.52
C TYR A 53 -1.12 -0.06 -10.68
N PRO A 54 -2.42 -0.35 -10.64
CA PRO A 54 -3.41 0.74 -10.63
C PRO A 54 -3.27 1.65 -9.40
N LEU A 55 -2.93 1.08 -8.24
CA LEU A 55 -2.71 1.85 -7.02
C LEU A 55 -1.51 2.78 -7.17
N LEU A 56 -0.40 2.27 -7.70
CA LEU A 56 0.79 3.09 -7.95
C LEU A 56 0.48 4.26 -8.88
N ARG A 57 -0.26 4.00 -9.97
CA ARG A 57 -0.63 5.05 -10.91
C ARG A 57 -1.51 6.10 -10.26
N ARG A 58 -2.45 5.67 -9.43
CA ARG A 58 -3.33 6.61 -8.72
C ARG A 58 -2.55 7.48 -7.75
N LEU A 59 -1.67 6.88 -6.95
CA LEU A 59 -0.86 7.63 -5.98
C LEU A 59 0.08 8.61 -6.69
N GLU A 60 0.63 8.20 -7.83
CA GLU A 60 1.48 9.09 -8.62
C GLU A 60 0.68 10.25 -9.19
N SER A 61 -0.53 9.98 -9.71
CA SER A 61 -1.38 11.03 -10.27
C SER A 61 -1.84 12.02 -9.20
N GLN A 62 -1.90 11.59 -7.95
CA GLN A 62 -2.21 12.46 -6.82
C GLN A 62 -1.00 13.24 -6.32
N GLY A 63 0.15 13.06 -6.97
CA GLY A 63 1.36 13.77 -6.62
C GLY A 63 2.13 13.20 -5.43
N LEU A 64 1.74 12.01 -4.96
CA LEU A 64 2.35 11.42 -3.77
C LEU A 64 3.59 10.58 -4.08
N LEU A 65 3.70 10.12 -5.32
CA LEU A 65 4.84 9.34 -5.80
C LEU A 65 5.43 9.99 -7.02
N VAL A 66 6.73 9.78 -7.21
CA VAL A 66 7.40 10.08 -8.48
C VAL A 66 7.99 8.78 -9.00
N SER A 67 8.10 8.68 -10.32
CA SER A 67 8.67 7.50 -10.93
C SER A 67 9.60 7.87 -12.06
N GLU A 68 10.50 6.96 -12.38
CA GLU A 68 11.36 7.12 -13.55
C GLU A 68 11.67 5.75 -14.14
N TRP A 69 11.80 5.73 -15.46
CA TRP A 69 12.19 4.52 -16.18
C TRP A 69 13.70 4.42 -16.22
N ARG A 70 14.21 3.21 -15.99
CA ARG A 70 15.64 2.90 -16.12
C ARG A 70 15.79 1.57 -16.80
N THR A 71 16.84 1.45 -17.60
CA THR A 71 17.19 0.17 -18.19
C THR A 71 18.28 -0.46 -17.35
N GLU A 72 17.98 -1.64 -16.80
CA GLU A 72 18.92 -2.43 -16.01
C GLU A 72 18.89 -3.86 -16.52
N GLU A 73 20.07 -4.43 -16.74
CA GLU A 73 20.18 -5.81 -17.23
C GLU A 73 19.34 -6.04 -18.48
N LYS A 74 19.36 -5.08 -19.40
CA LYS A 74 18.62 -5.11 -20.67
C LYS A 74 17.10 -5.10 -20.50
N ARG A 75 16.60 -4.70 -19.35
CA ARG A 75 15.16 -4.58 -19.07
C ARG A 75 14.82 -3.18 -18.63
N ASP A 76 13.70 -2.67 -19.13
CA ASP A 76 13.18 -1.39 -18.69
C ASP A 76 12.36 -1.60 -17.42
N LYS A 77 12.75 -0.90 -16.35
CA LYS A 77 12.08 -0.98 -15.06
C LYS A 77 11.65 0.41 -14.64
N ARG A 78 10.46 0.51 -14.08
CA ARG A 78 9.94 1.77 -13.57
C ARG A 78 10.13 1.80 -12.06
N PHE A 79 10.95 2.74 -11.61
CA PHE A 79 11.26 2.90 -10.20
C PHE A 79 10.37 3.97 -9.59
N TYR A 80 9.83 3.68 -8.42
CA TYR A 80 8.93 4.58 -7.70
C TYR A 80 9.57 4.97 -6.38
N ARG A 81 9.29 6.20 -5.94
CA ARG A 81 9.67 6.66 -4.61
C ARG A 81 8.67 7.72 -4.17
N LEU A 82 8.67 8.03 -2.88
CA LEU A 82 7.81 9.10 -2.36
C LEU A 82 8.22 10.44 -2.94
N ALA A 83 7.23 11.20 -3.40
CA ALA A 83 7.40 12.62 -3.70
C ALA A 83 7.48 13.38 -2.36
N PRO A 84 7.95 14.65 -2.35
CA PRO A 84 7.93 15.45 -1.12
C PRO A 84 6.55 15.51 -0.46
N SER A 85 5.48 15.65 -1.26
CA SER A 85 4.11 15.65 -0.74
C SER A 85 3.74 14.30 -0.13
N GLY A 86 4.25 13.20 -0.69
CA GLY A 86 4.03 11.87 -0.13
C GLY A 86 4.67 11.72 1.23
N LYS A 87 5.86 12.28 1.40
CA LYS A 87 6.55 12.28 2.70
C LYS A 87 5.78 13.07 3.74
N LEU A 88 5.21 14.21 3.33
CA LEU A 88 4.45 15.05 4.24
C LEU A 88 3.14 14.41 4.69
N ILE A 89 2.48 13.66 3.81
CA ILE A 89 1.19 13.06 4.13
C ILE A 89 1.33 11.76 4.93
N LEU A 90 2.46 11.10 4.85
CA LEU A 90 2.63 9.78 5.46
C LEU A 90 2.42 9.80 6.97
N LYS A 91 2.99 10.78 7.66
CA LYS A 91 2.87 10.84 9.12
C LYS A 91 1.42 11.04 9.60
N PRO A 92 0.68 12.06 9.12
CA PRO A 92 -0.71 12.19 9.55
C PRO A 92 -1.58 11.03 9.11
N LEU A 93 -1.27 10.39 7.98
CA LEU A 93 -2.02 9.23 7.53
C LEU A 93 -1.79 8.04 8.47
N LEU A 94 -0.56 7.85 8.93
CA LEU A 94 -0.24 6.80 9.88
C LEU A 94 -0.93 7.06 11.22
N GLU A 95 -0.99 8.31 11.65
CA GLU A 95 -1.70 8.68 12.89
C GLU A 95 -3.19 8.36 12.78
N GLU A 96 -3.78 8.64 11.63
CA GLU A 96 -5.18 8.33 11.38
C GLU A 96 -5.41 6.83 11.41
N TRP A 97 -4.52 6.04 10.82
CA TRP A 97 -4.60 4.59 10.84
C TRP A 97 -4.59 4.06 12.28
N ARG A 98 -3.69 4.60 13.11
CA ARG A 98 -3.61 4.20 14.53
C ARG A 98 -4.87 4.58 15.28
N SER A 99 -5.44 5.74 14.97
CA SER A 99 -6.70 6.19 15.58
C SER A 99 -7.84 5.25 15.22
N ILE A 100 -7.93 4.83 13.96
CA ILE A 100 -8.94 3.87 13.51
C ILE A 100 -8.79 2.54 14.25
N ASN A 101 -7.55 2.06 14.38
CA ASN A 101 -7.30 0.80 15.09
C ASN A 101 -7.70 0.89 16.57
N ALA A 102 -7.38 2.00 17.22
CA ALA A 102 -7.76 2.20 18.61
C ALA A 102 -9.27 2.24 18.78
N ALA A 103 -9.95 2.93 17.87
CA ALA A 103 -11.43 2.98 17.90
C ALA A 103 -12.03 1.60 17.71
N LEU A 104 -11.51 0.82 16.75
CA LEU A 104 -11.99 -0.53 16.50
C LEU A 104 -11.74 -1.44 17.70
N ASP A 105 -10.57 -1.32 18.32
CA ASP A 105 -10.26 -2.11 19.51
C ASP A 105 -11.28 -1.84 20.61
N GLY A 106 -11.64 -0.57 20.80
CA GLY A 106 -12.68 -0.21 21.80
C GLY A 106 -14.04 -0.74 21.44
N ILE A 107 -14.41 -0.69 20.17
CA ILE A 107 -15.70 -1.20 19.69
C ILE A 107 -15.79 -2.71 19.85
N LEU A 108 -14.71 -3.42 19.53
CA LEU A 108 -14.68 -4.89 19.57
C LEU A 108 -14.50 -5.43 20.98
N GLU A 109 -14.04 -4.61 21.90
CA GLU A 109 -13.86 -5.01 23.29
C GLU A 109 -15.20 -5.06 23.98
N GLU A 110 -15.66 -6.26 24.26
CA GLU A 110 -16.93 -6.44 24.91
C GLU A 110 -16.76 -6.65 26.40
N LYS A 111 -17.70 -6.08 27.14
CA LYS A 111 -17.71 -6.17 28.60
C LYS A 111 -19.00 -6.76 29.10
#